data_8f4ff221f29a0276dd9d87550198610b
#
_entry.id   8f4ff221f29a0276dd9d87550198610b
#
_cell.length_a   1.000
_cell.length_b   1.000
_cell.length_c   1.000
_cell.angle_alpha   90.00
_cell.angle_beta   90.00
_cell.angle_gamma   90.00
#
_symmetry.space_group_name_H-M   'P 1'
#
loop_
_entity.id
_entity.type
_entity.pdbx_description
1 polymer ?
#
loop_
_entity_poly.entity_id
_entity_poly.type
_entity_poly.pdbx_seq_one_letter_code
_entity_poly.pdbx_strand_id
1 'polypeptide(L)'
;MKKLFFLAVVALIMATGCNNQNDKTTQVAETEPVVEQISGIYDITVKDMDGSDVSLSNYKGKVLLIVNVASKCGLTPQYEGLEALYQKYKDQGLEILAFPCNQFLGQEPGTNEEIQSFCSLNYNVTFPLFDKIDVNGEAESPLYTYLKKQAPFKGYPEGTEEFATMLDEIHQKTGTGFDKGDAIRWNFGNFLVSKDGKTILRFEPMVTPDMMEEDIQKMLEEK
;
A
#
# COMPACT_ATOMS: atom_id res chain seq x y z
N MET A 1 -40.38 19.44 48.36
CA MET A 1 -41.85 19.53 48.43
C MET A 1 -42.39 19.63 47.00
N LYS A 2 -43.44 18.89 46.75
CA LYS A 2 -44.32 18.77 45.60
C LYS A 2 -43.88 17.81 44.47
N LYS A 3 -44.42 16.59 44.66
CA LYS A 3 -44.74 15.58 43.65
C LYS A 3 -45.81 16.12 42.69
N LEU A 4 -45.78 15.76 41.44
CA LEU A 4 -47.00 15.64 40.64
C LEU A 4 -46.87 14.43 39.71
N PHE A 5 -47.76 13.47 39.92
CA PHE A 5 -48.16 12.34 39.08
C PHE A 5 -48.95 12.87 37.87
N PHE A 6 -48.78 12.28 36.69
CA PHE A 6 -49.89 12.21 35.74
C PHE A 6 -49.97 10.82 35.08
N LEU A 7 -51.22 10.39 35.10
CA LEU A 7 -51.73 9.07 34.74
C LEU A 7 -51.70 8.74 33.26
N ALA A 8 -51.66 7.43 33.04
CA ALA A 8 -51.92 6.75 31.79
C ALA A 8 -53.30 7.04 31.15
N VAL A 9 -53.35 6.98 29.82
CA VAL A 9 -54.55 6.62 29.09
C VAL A 9 -54.19 5.59 28.01
N VAL A 10 -54.75 4.41 28.21
CA VAL A 10 -54.81 3.32 27.23
C VAL A 10 -55.98 3.62 26.30
N ALA A 11 -55.76 3.57 25.01
CA ALA A 11 -56.83 3.48 24.02
C ALA A 11 -56.52 2.31 23.07
N LEU A 12 -57.26 1.25 23.25
CA LEU A 12 -57.34 0.07 22.43
C LEU A 12 -58.27 0.38 21.23
N ILE A 13 -57.76 0.31 20.00
CA ILE A 13 -58.61 0.24 18.82
C ILE A 13 -58.17 -0.99 18.01
N MET A 14 -59.06 -1.99 18.00
CA MET A 14 -59.02 -3.09 17.03
C MET A 14 -59.59 -2.61 15.71
N ALA A 15 -58.89 -2.83 14.62
CA ALA A 15 -59.50 -2.89 13.30
C ALA A 15 -58.76 -3.92 12.48
N THR A 16 -59.49 -4.98 12.15
CA THR A 16 -59.15 -6.03 11.22
C THR A 16 -59.07 -5.49 9.77
N GLY A 17 -58.03 -5.85 9.06
CA GLY A 17 -57.93 -5.61 7.62
C GLY A 17 -56.80 -6.42 7.01
N CYS A 18 -57.14 -7.55 6.46
CA CYS A 18 -56.24 -8.33 5.59
C CYS A 18 -55.91 -7.50 4.35
N ASN A 19 -54.65 -7.30 4.06
CA ASN A 19 -54.23 -7.18 2.68
C ASN A 19 -52.81 -7.71 2.48
N ASN A 20 -52.72 -8.65 1.61
CA ASN A 20 -51.54 -9.39 1.22
C ASN A 20 -50.76 -8.56 0.20
N GLN A 21 -49.64 -7.99 0.60
CA GLN A 21 -48.65 -7.47 -0.35
C GLN A 21 -47.26 -8.05 -0.01
N ASN A 22 -46.79 -8.83 -0.95
CA ASN A 22 -45.41 -9.30 -1.01
C ASN A 22 -44.44 -8.10 -1.06
N ASP A 23 -43.93 -7.68 0.07
CA ASP A 23 -42.82 -6.75 0.15
C ASP A 23 -41.54 -7.60 0.10
N LYS A 24 -40.95 -7.69 -1.10
CA LYS A 24 -39.59 -8.18 -1.28
C LYS A 24 -38.65 -7.14 -0.69
N THR A 25 -38.38 -7.26 0.59
CA THR A 25 -37.24 -6.56 1.21
C THR A 25 -35.99 -7.09 0.56
N THR A 26 -35.48 -6.36 -0.42
CA THR A 26 -34.11 -6.55 -0.95
C THR A 26 -33.18 -6.25 0.20
N GLN A 27 -32.68 -7.27 0.86
CA GLN A 27 -31.53 -7.14 1.74
C GLN A 27 -30.36 -6.71 0.87
N VAL A 28 -29.98 -5.45 0.96
CA VAL A 28 -28.70 -4.97 0.49
C VAL A 28 -27.69 -5.64 1.41
N ALA A 29 -26.98 -6.64 0.89
CA ALA A 29 -25.85 -7.21 1.59
C ALA A 29 -24.83 -6.07 1.78
N GLU A 30 -24.61 -5.65 3.03
CA GLU A 30 -23.46 -4.84 3.39
C GLU A 30 -22.22 -5.66 2.99
N THR A 31 -21.58 -5.28 1.89
CA THR A 31 -20.28 -5.81 1.53
C THR A 31 -19.28 -5.26 2.53
N GLU A 32 -18.76 -6.11 3.39
CA GLU A 32 -17.62 -5.76 4.24
C GLU A 32 -16.48 -5.19 3.39
N PRO A 33 -15.72 -4.20 3.90
CA PRO A 33 -14.65 -3.59 3.12
C PRO A 33 -13.67 -4.68 2.64
N VAL A 34 -13.30 -4.61 1.36
CA VAL A 34 -12.46 -5.61 0.66
C VAL A 34 -11.16 -5.94 1.43
N VAL A 35 -10.67 -5.02 2.24
CA VAL A 35 -9.44 -5.18 3.04
C VAL A 35 -9.57 -6.22 4.16
N GLU A 36 -10.77 -6.45 4.72
CA GLU A 36 -10.96 -7.47 5.76
C GLU A 36 -10.89 -8.91 5.22
N GLN A 37 -11.01 -9.10 3.91
CA GLN A 37 -10.97 -10.43 3.26
C GLN A 37 -9.58 -10.84 2.77
N ILE A 38 -8.56 -9.94 2.83
CA ILE A 38 -7.20 -10.25 2.40
C ILE A 38 -6.52 -11.08 3.48
N SER A 39 -6.31 -12.38 3.20
CA SER A 39 -5.65 -13.33 4.11
C SER A 39 -4.15 -13.43 3.87
N GLY A 40 -3.67 -13.07 2.67
CA GLY A 40 -2.27 -13.08 2.29
C GLY A 40 -1.97 -12.16 1.12
N ILE A 41 -0.70 -11.84 0.90
CA ILE A 41 -0.27 -10.94 -0.18
C ILE A 41 -0.71 -11.46 -1.57
N TYR A 42 -0.79 -12.76 -1.75
CA TYR A 42 -1.16 -13.39 -3.01
C TYR A 42 -2.66 -13.34 -3.34
N ASP A 43 -3.49 -12.86 -2.41
CA ASP A 43 -4.93 -12.61 -2.64
C ASP A 43 -5.17 -11.22 -3.27
N ILE A 44 -4.11 -10.40 -3.37
CA ILE A 44 -4.20 -9.02 -3.83
C ILE A 44 -4.06 -8.99 -5.36
N THR A 45 -4.89 -8.17 -5.98
CA THR A 45 -4.81 -7.80 -7.39
C THR A 45 -4.44 -6.33 -7.51
N VAL A 46 -3.51 -6.01 -8.40
CA VAL A 46 -3.07 -4.66 -8.72
C VAL A 46 -3.28 -4.40 -10.21
N LYS A 47 -3.09 -3.16 -10.66
CA LYS A 47 -3.14 -2.82 -12.09
C LYS A 47 -1.74 -2.61 -12.64
N ASP A 48 -1.49 -3.13 -13.84
CA ASP A 48 -0.28 -2.81 -14.59
C ASP A 48 -0.36 -1.40 -15.22
N MET A 49 0.69 -1.00 -15.93
CA MET A 49 0.77 0.33 -16.57
C MET A 49 -0.32 0.56 -17.63
N ASP A 50 -0.89 -0.51 -18.18
CA ASP A 50 -1.98 -0.46 -19.17
C ASP A 50 -3.38 -0.51 -18.51
N GLY A 51 -3.44 -0.59 -17.18
CA GLY A 51 -4.68 -0.67 -16.40
C GLY A 51 -5.29 -2.07 -16.32
N SER A 52 -4.59 -3.11 -16.79
CA SER A 52 -5.04 -4.51 -16.70
C SER A 52 -4.81 -5.06 -15.30
N ASP A 53 -5.71 -5.97 -14.88
CA ASP A 53 -5.59 -6.61 -13.59
C ASP A 53 -4.48 -7.66 -13.55
N VAL A 54 -3.60 -7.54 -12.56
CA VAL A 54 -2.50 -8.47 -12.29
C VAL A 54 -2.62 -9.02 -10.88
N SER A 55 -2.86 -10.32 -10.75
CA SER A 55 -2.86 -10.98 -9.45
C SER A 55 -1.43 -11.16 -8.95
N LEU A 56 -1.17 -10.79 -7.68
CA LEU A 56 0.14 -11.04 -7.06
C LEU A 56 0.43 -12.54 -6.88
N SER A 57 -0.58 -13.41 -7.02
CA SER A 57 -0.37 -14.86 -7.08
C SER A 57 0.53 -15.31 -8.24
N ASN A 58 0.66 -14.50 -9.29
CA ASN A 58 1.57 -14.75 -10.42
C ASN A 58 3.05 -14.75 -10.00
N TYR A 59 3.35 -14.13 -8.86
CA TYR A 59 4.70 -14.02 -8.29
C TYR A 59 4.95 -15.01 -7.14
N LYS A 60 4.02 -15.92 -6.88
CA LYS A 60 4.16 -16.90 -5.79
C LYS A 60 5.44 -17.74 -5.96
N GLY A 61 6.18 -17.89 -4.87
CA GLY A 61 7.47 -18.60 -4.87
C GLY A 61 8.67 -17.74 -5.22
N LYS A 62 8.47 -16.46 -5.53
CA LYS A 62 9.53 -15.45 -5.68
C LYS A 62 9.69 -14.62 -4.41
N VAL A 63 10.88 -14.10 -4.18
CA VAL A 63 11.15 -13.02 -3.25
C VAL A 63 10.71 -11.72 -3.93
N LEU A 64 9.84 -10.93 -3.28
CA LEU A 64 9.34 -9.68 -3.86
C LEU A 64 9.94 -8.48 -3.15
N LEU A 65 10.47 -7.53 -3.90
CA LEU A 65 10.80 -6.19 -3.42
C LEU A 65 9.76 -5.22 -3.97
N ILE A 66 8.86 -4.76 -3.10
CA ILE A 66 7.77 -3.85 -3.45
C ILE A 66 8.16 -2.44 -3.04
N VAL A 67 8.16 -1.51 -3.98
CA VAL A 67 8.67 -0.14 -3.78
C VAL A 67 7.72 0.91 -4.35
N ASN A 68 7.46 1.99 -3.61
CA ASN A 68 6.79 3.17 -4.16
C ASN A 68 7.83 4.15 -4.73
N VAL A 69 7.63 4.59 -5.95
CA VAL A 69 8.64 5.30 -6.74
C VAL A 69 8.14 6.65 -7.25
N ALA A 70 9.08 7.51 -7.65
CA ALA A 70 8.76 8.78 -8.29
C ALA A 70 9.91 9.26 -9.19
N SER A 71 9.55 9.94 -10.30
CA SER A 71 10.49 10.41 -11.33
C SER A 71 11.17 11.74 -10.98
N LYS A 72 10.62 12.54 -10.03
CA LYS A 72 11.11 13.90 -9.68
C LYS A 72 11.48 14.02 -8.19
N CYS A 73 11.91 12.94 -7.60
CA CYS A 73 12.34 12.86 -6.21
C CYS A 73 13.86 12.98 -6.09
N GLY A 74 14.36 13.54 -5.00
CA GLY A 74 15.80 13.50 -4.70
C GLY A 74 16.38 12.08 -4.57
N LEU A 75 15.50 11.09 -4.30
CA LEU A 75 15.86 9.68 -4.20
C LEU A 75 15.70 8.90 -5.52
N THR A 76 15.27 9.54 -6.61
CA THR A 76 15.11 8.90 -7.92
C THR A 76 16.35 8.14 -8.43
N PRO A 77 17.60 8.55 -8.12
CA PRO A 77 18.78 7.76 -8.46
C PRO A 77 18.81 6.34 -7.87
N GLN A 78 17.99 6.02 -6.87
CA GLN A 78 17.86 4.65 -6.37
C GLN A 78 17.37 3.64 -7.42
N TYR A 79 16.76 4.09 -8.52
CA TYR A 79 16.44 3.22 -9.65
C TYR A 79 17.66 2.46 -10.19
N GLU A 80 18.86 3.08 -10.19
CA GLU A 80 20.10 2.42 -10.64
C GLU A 80 20.44 1.21 -9.77
N GLY A 81 20.35 1.39 -8.44
CA GLY A 81 20.61 0.31 -7.49
C GLY A 81 19.53 -0.79 -7.52
N LEU A 82 18.24 -0.40 -7.68
CA LEU A 82 17.15 -1.35 -7.82
C LEU A 82 17.32 -2.20 -9.09
N GLU A 83 17.65 -1.58 -10.23
CA GLU A 83 17.91 -2.30 -11.48
C GLU A 83 19.13 -3.20 -11.36
N ALA A 84 20.21 -2.75 -10.70
CA ALA A 84 21.39 -3.58 -10.46
C ALA A 84 21.05 -4.82 -9.63
N LEU A 85 20.27 -4.68 -8.55
CA LEU A 85 19.78 -5.82 -7.75
C LEU A 85 18.90 -6.75 -8.59
N TYR A 86 18.00 -6.20 -9.38
CA TYR A 86 17.13 -6.99 -10.25
C TYR A 86 17.93 -7.82 -11.24
N GLN A 87 18.85 -7.21 -11.97
CA GLN A 87 19.70 -7.92 -12.93
C GLN A 87 20.56 -9.00 -12.26
N LYS A 88 21.00 -8.78 -11.03
CA LYS A 88 21.81 -9.73 -10.28
C LYS A 88 21.04 -10.94 -9.78
N TYR A 89 19.77 -10.77 -9.38
CA TYR A 89 19.02 -11.77 -8.62
C TYR A 89 17.74 -12.28 -9.29
N LYS A 90 17.28 -11.70 -10.40
CA LYS A 90 16.03 -12.12 -11.09
C LYS A 90 16.02 -13.61 -11.45
N ASP A 91 17.15 -14.13 -11.94
CA ASP A 91 17.29 -15.54 -12.30
C ASP A 91 17.39 -16.46 -11.07
N GLN A 92 17.59 -15.89 -9.89
CA GLN A 92 17.59 -16.58 -8.60
C GLN A 92 16.22 -16.48 -7.89
N GLY A 93 15.26 -15.78 -8.49
CA GLY A 93 13.90 -15.67 -8.00
C GLY A 93 13.53 -14.37 -7.32
N LEU A 94 14.34 -13.30 -7.45
CA LEU A 94 13.92 -11.94 -7.05
C LEU A 94 12.98 -11.35 -8.10
N GLU A 95 11.91 -10.72 -7.65
CA GLU A 95 11.09 -9.84 -8.46
C GLU A 95 10.97 -8.46 -7.80
N ILE A 96 11.08 -7.37 -8.58
CA ILE A 96 10.86 -6.01 -8.09
C ILE A 96 9.56 -5.50 -8.68
N LEU A 97 8.65 -5.04 -7.82
CA LEU A 97 7.34 -4.52 -8.18
C LEU A 97 7.29 -3.04 -7.81
N ALA A 98 7.39 -2.15 -8.79
CA ALA A 98 7.46 -0.72 -8.54
C ALA A 98 6.12 -0.02 -8.84
N PHE A 99 5.67 0.77 -7.87
CA PHE A 99 4.40 1.48 -7.89
C PHE A 99 4.65 2.99 -7.85
N PRO A 100 4.41 3.72 -8.94
CA PRO A 100 4.49 5.17 -8.95
C PRO A 100 3.53 5.79 -7.93
N CYS A 101 3.97 6.84 -7.22
CA CYS A 101 3.16 7.51 -6.21
C CYS A 101 3.36 9.03 -6.24
N ASN A 102 2.27 9.78 -6.38
CA ASN A 102 2.32 11.25 -6.48
C ASN A 102 2.02 11.97 -5.15
N GLN A 103 1.86 11.24 -4.03
CA GLN A 103 1.45 11.83 -2.75
C GLN A 103 2.54 12.68 -2.08
N PHE A 104 3.80 12.49 -2.44
CA PHE A 104 4.93 13.18 -1.83
C PHE A 104 5.33 14.38 -2.68
N LEU A 105 4.76 15.56 -2.35
CA LEU A 105 4.97 16.85 -3.01
C LEU A 105 4.72 16.86 -4.53
N GLY A 106 3.88 15.95 -5.03
CA GLY A 106 3.60 15.88 -6.46
C GLY A 106 4.82 15.47 -7.31
N GLN A 107 5.70 14.63 -6.74
CA GLN A 107 6.96 14.23 -7.40
C GLN A 107 6.79 13.16 -8.48
N GLU A 108 5.55 12.68 -8.73
CA GLU A 108 5.23 11.76 -9.83
C GLU A 108 4.04 12.27 -10.66
N PRO A 109 4.16 13.41 -11.35
CA PRO A 109 3.04 14.02 -12.06
C PRO A 109 2.73 13.38 -13.42
N GLY A 110 3.63 12.57 -13.98
CA GLY A 110 3.52 11.97 -15.31
C GLY A 110 2.36 10.99 -15.44
N THR A 111 1.96 10.69 -16.69
CA THR A 111 1.10 9.54 -17.01
C THR A 111 1.90 8.24 -16.90
N ASN A 112 1.23 7.09 -16.92
CA ASN A 112 1.90 5.80 -16.88
C ASN A 112 2.90 5.64 -18.03
N GLU A 113 2.54 6.07 -19.25
CA GLU A 113 3.41 6.02 -20.44
C GLU A 113 4.64 6.93 -20.29
N GLU A 114 4.47 8.13 -19.71
CA GLU A 114 5.57 9.06 -19.44
C GLU A 114 6.52 8.50 -18.39
N ILE A 115 5.98 7.88 -17.31
CA ILE A 115 6.76 7.25 -16.26
C ILE A 115 7.55 6.06 -16.81
N GLN A 116 6.90 5.17 -17.56
CA GLN A 116 7.55 4.01 -18.18
C GLN A 116 8.69 4.45 -19.11
N SER A 117 8.45 5.46 -19.93
CA SER A 117 9.45 6.04 -20.80
C SER A 117 10.61 6.65 -20.02
N PHE A 118 10.32 7.37 -18.94
CA PHE A 118 11.32 7.97 -18.07
C PHE A 118 12.21 6.89 -17.43
N CYS A 119 11.63 5.86 -16.84
CA CYS A 119 12.36 4.77 -16.18
C CYS A 119 13.25 4.00 -17.17
N SER A 120 12.71 3.69 -18.37
CA SER A 120 13.46 2.99 -19.40
C SER A 120 14.62 3.81 -19.95
N LEU A 121 14.39 5.09 -20.31
CA LEU A 121 15.39 5.92 -20.98
C LEU A 121 16.48 6.43 -20.03
N ASN A 122 16.17 6.69 -18.77
CA ASN A 122 17.13 7.28 -17.83
C ASN A 122 17.84 6.25 -16.94
N TYR A 123 17.17 5.12 -16.63
CA TYR A 123 17.68 4.14 -15.68
C TYR A 123 17.73 2.71 -16.23
N ASN A 124 17.33 2.50 -17.50
CA ASN A 124 17.25 1.18 -18.14
C ASN A 124 16.43 0.18 -17.31
N VAL A 125 15.40 0.63 -16.60
CA VAL A 125 14.55 -0.21 -15.76
C VAL A 125 13.92 -1.32 -16.59
N THR A 126 14.09 -2.57 -16.13
CA THR A 126 13.54 -3.77 -16.76
C THR A 126 12.63 -4.57 -15.84
N PHE A 127 12.57 -4.24 -14.55
CA PHE A 127 11.62 -4.83 -13.63
C PHE A 127 10.19 -4.27 -13.84
N PRO A 128 9.13 -5.00 -13.42
CA PRO A 128 7.74 -4.59 -13.55
C PRO A 128 7.42 -3.23 -12.91
N LEU A 129 6.81 -2.36 -13.70
CA LEU A 129 6.16 -1.12 -13.27
C LEU A 129 4.64 -1.33 -13.28
N PHE A 130 3.95 -0.78 -12.30
CA PHE A 130 2.50 -0.87 -12.12
C PHE A 130 1.84 0.50 -12.22
N ASP A 131 0.50 0.51 -12.28
CA ASP A 131 -0.28 1.73 -12.28
C ASP A 131 0.03 2.59 -11.05
N LYS A 132 -0.11 3.91 -11.23
CA LYS A 132 0.07 4.88 -10.14
C LYS A 132 -0.95 4.66 -9.04
N ILE A 133 -0.49 4.62 -7.80
CA ILE A 133 -1.33 4.37 -6.62
C ILE A 133 -1.09 5.39 -5.51
N ASP A 134 -2.05 5.45 -4.59
CA ASP A 134 -1.87 6.06 -3.28
C ASP A 134 -1.39 5.02 -2.28
N VAL A 135 -0.39 5.38 -1.47
CA VAL A 135 0.21 4.51 -0.45
C VAL A 135 -0.20 4.90 0.97
N ASN A 136 -0.96 5.99 1.12
CA ASN A 136 -1.49 6.51 2.39
C ASN A 136 -2.87 7.14 2.19
N GLY A 137 -3.64 7.25 3.29
CA GLY A 137 -4.92 7.97 3.33
C GLY A 137 -6.11 7.14 2.87
N GLU A 138 -7.24 7.81 2.59
CA GLU A 138 -8.52 7.15 2.32
C GLU A 138 -8.53 6.36 0.99
N ALA A 139 -7.76 6.81 0.00
CA ALA A 139 -7.64 6.16 -1.31
C ALA A 139 -6.44 5.20 -1.42
N GLU A 140 -5.84 4.86 -0.27
CA GLU A 140 -4.66 4.01 -0.28
C GLU A 140 -4.95 2.63 -0.89
N SER A 141 -3.99 2.13 -1.66
CA SER A 141 -4.07 0.80 -2.27
C SER A 141 -4.19 -0.30 -1.21
N PRO A 142 -5.10 -1.29 -1.40
CA PRO A 142 -5.20 -2.46 -0.53
C PRO A 142 -3.86 -3.18 -0.31
N LEU A 143 -2.96 -3.13 -1.30
CA LEU A 143 -1.60 -3.66 -1.17
C LEU A 143 -0.83 -2.95 -0.05
N TYR A 144 -0.85 -1.62 -0.01
CA TYR A 144 -0.12 -0.85 1.00
C TYR A 144 -0.79 -0.92 2.37
N THR A 145 -2.12 -1.00 2.43
CA THR A 145 -2.84 -1.29 3.68
C THR A 145 -2.39 -2.63 4.26
N TYR A 146 -2.30 -3.68 3.43
CA TYR A 146 -1.82 -4.99 3.85
C TYR A 146 -0.35 -4.95 4.30
N LEU A 147 0.55 -4.40 3.49
CA LEU A 147 1.99 -4.34 3.77
C LEU A 147 2.29 -3.60 5.09
N LYS A 148 1.67 -2.43 5.30
CA LYS A 148 1.83 -1.64 6.53
C LYS A 148 1.32 -2.38 7.76
N LYS A 149 0.23 -3.12 7.64
CA LYS A 149 -0.30 -3.96 8.72
C LYS A 149 0.64 -5.11 9.09
N GLN A 150 1.30 -5.74 8.11
CA GLN A 150 2.22 -6.85 8.33
C GLN A 150 3.59 -6.37 8.83
N ALA A 151 4.07 -5.25 8.33
CA ALA A 151 5.35 -4.65 8.68
C ALA A 151 5.16 -3.16 9.06
N PRO A 152 4.70 -2.88 10.30
CA PRO A 152 4.50 -1.53 10.79
C PRO A 152 5.81 -0.74 10.87
N PHE A 153 5.70 0.59 10.91
CA PHE A 153 6.83 1.48 11.07
C PHE A 153 7.51 1.26 12.44
N LYS A 154 8.81 1.04 12.45
CA LYS A 154 9.60 0.77 13.65
C LYS A 154 10.59 1.88 14.01
N GLY A 155 10.48 3.01 13.34
CA GLY A 155 11.44 4.11 13.45
C GLY A 155 12.35 4.19 12.23
N TYR A 156 13.09 5.28 12.17
CA TYR A 156 14.10 5.48 11.14
C TYR A 156 15.39 4.72 11.50
N PRO A 157 16.19 4.28 10.51
CA PRO A 157 17.49 3.67 10.76
C PRO A 157 18.43 4.60 11.51
N GLU A 158 19.30 4.04 12.36
CA GLU A 158 20.35 4.77 13.05
C GLU A 158 21.27 5.51 12.05
N GLY A 159 21.64 6.75 12.36
CA GLY A 159 22.48 7.59 11.51
C GLY A 159 21.72 8.31 10.39
N THR A 160 20.38 8.27 10.41
CA THR A 160 19.54 8.95 9.41
C THR A 160 18.70 10.11 10.00
N GLU A 161 19.06 10.59 11.17
CA GLU A 161 18.28 11.54 11.98
C GLU A 161 18.02 12.87 11.26
N GLU A 162 19.00 13.34 10.47
CA GLU A 162 18.86 14.57 9.67
C GLU A 162 17.78 14.42 8.60
N PHE A 163 17.80 13.29 7.87
CA PHE A 163 16.82 13.00 6.83
C PHE A 163 15.44 12.76 7.44
N ALA A 164 15.38 12.04 8.56
CA ALA A 164 14.15 11.80 9.31
C ALA A 164 13.50 13.14 9.75
N THR A 165 14.29 14.03 10.36
CA THR A 165 13.83 15.35 10.77
C THR A 165 13.31 16.17 9.60
N MET A 166 14.00 16.15 8.46
CA MET A 166 13.57 16.84 7.24
C MET A 166 12.20 16.32 6.75
N LEU A 167 11.99 15.00 6.74
CA LEU A 167 10.71 14.42 6.34
C LEU A 167 9.58 14.81 7.29
N ASP A 168 9.80 14.72 8.59
CA ASP A 168 8.82 15.09 9.60
C ASP A 168 8.43 16.57 9.49
N GLU A 169 9.40 17.47 9.25
CA GLU A 169 9.13 18.89 9.00
C GLU A 169 8.30 19.10 7.72
N ILE A 170 8.59 18.38 6.64
CA ILE A 170 7.81 18.45 5.40
C ILE A 170 6.36 18.06 5.66
N HIS A 171 6.13 16.95 6.35
CA HIS A 171 4.78 16.47 6.65
C HIS A 171 4.01 17.40 7.56
N GLN A 172 4.67 17.99 8.56
CA GLN A 172 4.07 19.00 9.43
C GLN A 172 3.70 20.26 8.65
N LYS A 173 4.59 20.76 7.78
CA LYS A 173 4.35 21.95 6.95
C LYS A 173 3.24 21.76 5.92
N THR A 174 3.13 20.55 5.36
CA THR A 174 2.11 20.21 4.34
C THR A 174 0.81 19.70 4.94
N GLY A 175 0.78 19.36 6.22
CA GLY A 175 -0.41 18.84 6.90
C GLY A 175 -0.87 17.46 6.41
N THR A 176 -0.01 16.68 5.77
CA THR A 176 -0.35 15.35 5.24
C THR A 176 -0.63 14.32 6.33
N GLY A 177 -0.04 14.48 7.53
CA GLY A 177 -0.13 13.51 8.61
C GLY A 177 0.67 12.22 8.35
N PHE A 178 1.51 12.19 7.32
CA PHE A 178 2.32 11.00 6.97
C PHE A 178 3.55 10.80 7.89
N ASP A 179 3.74 11.68 8.85
CA ASP A 179 4.67 11.56 10.00
C ASP A 179 4.11 10.68 11.14
N LYS A 180 2.89 10.12 10.99
CA LYS A 180 2.19 9.40 12.07
C LYS A 180 1.92 7.94 11.74
N GLY A 181 1.84 7.12 12.80
CA GLY A 181 1.49 5.70 12.68
C GLY A 181 2.37 4.96 11.69
N ASP A 182 1.76 4.09 10.90
CA ASP A 182 2.45 3.23 9.93
C ASP A 182 2.52 3.82 8.52
N ALA A 183 2.17 5.11 8.34
CA ALA A 183 2.21 5.76 7.04
C ALA A 183 3.57 5.57 6.35
N ILE A 184 3.56 5.47 5.03
CA ILE A 184 4.78 5.54 4.22
C ILE A 184 5.30 6.96 4.30
N ARG A 185 6.58 7.10 4.66
CA ARG A 185 7.18 8.39 4.97
C ARG A 185 7.56 9.20 3.73
N TRP A 186 7.97 8.52 2.65
CA TRP A 186 8.40 9.19 1.42
C TRP A 186 8.44 8.21 0.25
N ASN A 187 8.80 8.71 -0.96
CA ASN A 187 9.11 7.85 -2.10
C ASN A 187 10.32 6.96 -1.81
N PHE A 188 10.38 5.80 -2.42
CA PHE A 188 11.40 4.76 -2.25
C PHE A 188 11.39 4.08 -0.87
N GLY A 189 10.20 4.01 -0.23
CA GLY A 189 9.95 3.06 0.85
C GLY A 189 9.81 1.65 0.26
N ASN A 190 10.44 0.65 0.91
CA ASN A 190 10.51 -0.70 0.37
C ASN A 190 9.91 -1.72 1.33
N PHE A 191 9.28 -2.77 0.76
CA PHE A 191 8.88 -3.97 1.47
C PHE A 191 9.46 -5.20 0.79
N LEU A 192 10.25 -5.97 1.52
CA LEU A 192 10.81 -7.22 1.06
C LEU A 192 9.99 -8.38 1.60
N VAL A 193 9.48 -9.22 0.69
CA VAL A 193 8.53 -10.31 0.99
C VAL A 193 9.17 -11.65 0.65
N SER A 194 9.10 -12.60 1.57
CA SER A 194 9.60 -13.98 1.38
C SER A 194 8.82 -14.76 0.33
N LYS A 195 9.39 -15.84 -0.19
CA LYS A 195 8.80 -16.71 -1.23
C LYS A 195 7.41 -17.25 -0.86
N ASP A 196 7.16 -17.49 0.41
CA ASP A 196 5.85 -17.97 0.91
C ASP A 196 4.89 -16.83 1.26
N GLY A 197 5.32 -15.57 1.14
CA GLY A 197 4.53 -14.37 1.40
C GLY A 197 4.28 -14.06 2.88
N LYS A 198 4.94 -14.76 3.82
CA LYS A 198 4.66 -14.63 5.25
C LYS A 198 5.60 -13.69 5.98
N THR A 199 6.88 -13.67 5.62
CA THR A 199 7.85 -12.75 6.18
C THR A 199 7.88 -11.48 5.35
N ILE A 200 7.64 -10.34 5.98
CA ILE A 200 7.69 -9.04 5.32
C ILE A 200 8.58 -8.12 6.16
N LEU A 201 9.62 -7.61 5.53
CA LEU A 201 10.50 -6.57 6.09
C LEU A 201 10.16 -5.23 5.45
N ARG A 202 10.19 -4.16 6.24
CA ARG A 202 9.99 -2.80 5.78
C ARG A 202 11.30 -2.02 5.90
N PHE A 203 11.64 -1.30 4.84
CA PHE A 203 12.79 -0.41 4.77
C PHE A 203 12.34 1.00 4.44
N GLU A 204 12.82 1.95 5.23
CA GLU A 204 12.50 3.36 5.03
C GLU A 204 13.31 3.96 3.86
N PRO A 205 12.87 5.09 3.29
CA PRO A 205 13.41 5.64 2.03
C PRO A 205 14.93 5.88 1.97
N MET A 206 15.56 6.07 3.13
CA MET A 206 17.00 6.27 3.25
C MET A 206 17.82 4.98 3.19
N VAL A 207 17.18 3.81 3.27
CA VAL A 207 17.84 2.52 3.08
C VAL A 207 18.01 2.30 1.59
N THR A 208 19.25 2.38 1.13
CA THR A 208 19.58 2.23 -0.30
C THR A 208 19.50 0.76 -0.74
N PRO A 209 19.34 0.48 -2.06
CA PRO A 209 19.23 -0.87 -2.57
C PRO A 209 20.37 -1.81 -2.15
N ASP A 210 21.61 -1.32 -2.13
CA ASP A 210 22.78 -2.09 -1.68
C ASP A 210 22.72 -2.48 -0.20
N MET A 211 22.11 -1.64 0.64
CA MET A 211 21.92 -1.96 2.07
C MET A 211 20.90 -3.07 2.30
N MET A 212 19.99 -3.33 1.35
CA MET A 212 18.98 -4.41 1.42
C MET A 212 19.50 -5.75 0.90
N GLU A 213 20.67 -5.78 0.27
CA GLU A 213 21.16 -6.94 -0.49
C GLU A 213 21.34 -8.19 0.39
N GLU A 214 21.82 -8.03 1.62
CA GLU A 214 22.00 -9.16 2.54
C GLU A 214 20.68 -9.83 2.91
N ASP A 215 19.63 -9.05 3.15
CA ASP A 215 18.30 -9.57 3.47
C ASP A 215 17.64 -10.23 2.25
N ILE A 216 17.86 -9.68 1.05
CA ILE A 216 17.43 -10.29 -0.22
C ILE A 216 18.10 -11.66 -0.39
N GLN A 217 19.41 -11.78 -0.20
CA GLN A 217 20.13 -13.04 -0.31
C GLN A 217 19.60 -14.07 0.69
N LYS A 218 19.42 -13.70 1.95
CA LYS A 218 18.85 -14.59 2.98
C LYS A 218 17.49 -15.15 2.56
N MET A 219 16.58 -14.29 2.08
CA MET A 219 15.25 -14.74 1.64
C MET A 219 15.30 -15.59 0.36
N LEU A 220 16.28 -15.37 -0.54
CA LEU A 220 16.48 -16.20 -1.72
C LEU A 220 17.01 -17.61 -1.36
N GLU A 221 17.78 -17.75 -0.28
CA GLU A 221 18.30 -19.04 0.20
C GLU A 221 17.27 -19.86 0.99
N GLU A 222 16.22 -19.23 1.54
CA GLU A 222 15.11 -19.91 2.22
C GLU A 222 14.38 -20.87 1.25
N LYS A 223 14.02 -22.07 1.78
CA LYS A 223 13.40 -23.17 1.02
C LYS A 223 11.89 -23.10 1.08
#